data_5fe712a713de70b10688b9b869fcb51d
#
_entry.id   5fe712a713de70b10688b9b869fcb51d
#
_cell.length_a   1.000
_cell.length_b   1.000
_cell.length_c   1.000
_cell.angle_alpha   90.00
_cell.angle_beta   90.00
_cell.angle_gamma   90.00
#
_symmetry.space_group_name_H-M   'P 1'
#
loop_
_entity.id
_entity.type
_entity.pdbx_description
1 polymer ?
#
loop_
_entity_poly.entity_id
_entity_poly.type
_entity_poly.pdbx_seq_one_letter_code
_entity_poly.pdbx_strand_id
1 'polypeptide(L)'
;MKTKRVLALLLAVMLIVSACGGKASDEIELTIPADYIGETTQEELTAAAEEEGYSSIVLNEDGSATYTMTKEQHEEMLGQMRSEMDGVIDEMIQSEEYPNLVDIEVNDNYSEFKITTKNEEPDMAESFLTISFYMYGGIYGIFSGEEVENIQVTFINEATGDVISESNSSELGAE
;
A
#
# COMPACT_ATOMS: atom_id res chain seq x y z
N MET A 1 -34.07 -15.73 -15.93
CA MET A 1 -34.44 -15.10 -14.66
C MET A 1 -33.42 -15.36 -13.54
N LYS A 2 -32.11 -15.41 -13.86
CA LYS A 2 -31.06 -15.65 -12.85
C LYS A 2 -30.07 -14.49 -12.67
N THR A 3 -30.16 -13.46 -13.48
CA THR A 3 -29.25 -12.29 -13.50
C THR A 3 -29.66 -11.13 -12.57
N LYS A 4 -30.85 -11.17 -11.98
CA LYS A 4 -31.32 -10.10 -11.07
C LYS A 4 -31.00 -10.34 -9.60
N ARG A 5 -30.44 -11.50 -9.22
CA ARG A 5 -30.11 -11.84 -7.82
C ARG A 5 -28.65 -11.56 -7.46
N VAL A 6 -27.77 -11.37 -8.42
CA VAL A 6 -26.34 -11.09 -8.19
C VAL A 6 -26.11 -9.59 -7.95
N LEU A 7 -26.95 -8.73 -8.52
CA LEU A 7 -26.83 -7.27 -8.36
C LEU A 7 -27.36 -6.74 -7.01
N ALA A 8 -28.12 -7.59 -6.29
CA ALA A 8 -28.68 -7.21 -4.98
C ALA A 8 -27.74 -7.54 -3.79
N LEU A 9 -26.68 -8.32 -4.02
CA LEU A 9 -25.72 -8.71 -2.98
C LEU A 9 -24.53 -7.73 -2.88
N LEU A 10 -24.26 -6.95 -3.93
CA LEU A 10 -23.22 -5.93 -3.94
C LEU A 10 -23.65 -4.58 -3.33
N LEU A 11 -24.94 -4.41 -3.01
CA LEU A 11 -25.46 -3.17 -2.41
C LEU A 11 -25.77 -3.30 -0.90
N ALA A 12 -25.46 -4.43 -0.28
CA ALA A 12 -25.79 -4.69 1.13
C ALA A 12 -24.60 -4.52 2.10
N VAL A 13 -23.40 -4.16 1.60
CA VAL A 13 -22.21 -3.93 2.44
C VAL A 13 -22.08 -2.46 2.89
N MET A 14 -22.94 -1.58 2.42
CA MET A 14 -22.82 -0.13 2.66
C MET A 14 -23.89 0.45 3.59
N LEU A 15 -24.34 -0.24 4.61
CA LEU A 15 -25.19 0.39 5.67
C LEU A 15 -25.28 -0.49 6.92
N ILE A 16 -24.20 -0.57 7.71
CA ILE A 16 -24.36 -0.76 9.14
C ILE A 16 -23.62 0.37 9.86
N VAL A 17 -24.17 1.57 9.77
CA VAL A 17 -23.99 2.56 10.82
C VAL A 17 -25.10 2.27 11.84
N SER A 18 -24.86 1.32 12.70
CA SER A 18 -25.72 1.12 13.88
C SER A 18 -25.32 2.11 14.94
N ALA A 19 -26.12 3.18 15.04
CA ALA A 19 -26.14 4.08 16.17
C ALA A 19 -26.40 3.29 17.46
N CYS A 20 -25.36 3.08 18.27
CA CYS A 20 -25.47 2.88 19.70
C CYS A 20 -24.73 4.03 20.37
N GLY A 21 -25.49 4.85 21.14
CA GLY A 21 -25.01 6.06 21.78
C GLY A 21 -23.90 5.80 22.81
N GLY A 22 -22.79 6.44 22.56
CA GLY A 22 -21.61 6.57 23.41
C GLY A 22 -20.58 7.24 22.54
N LYS A 23 -19.93 8.32 22.98
CA LYS A 23 -18.88 9.10 22.33
C LYS A 23 -18.47 8.56 20.96
N ALA A 24 -18.59 9.37 19.90
CA ALA A 24 -18.03 8.97 18.61
C ALA A 24 -16.60 8.49 18.87
N SER A 25 -16.37 7.20 18.83
CA SER A 25 -15.03 6.65 18.87
C SER A 25 -14.38 7.10 17.57
N ASP A 26 -13.21 7.74 17.65
CA ASP A 26 -12.37 8.07 16.49
C ASP A 26 -11.77 6.78 15.89
N GLU A 27 -12.52 5.70 15.91
CA GLU A 27 -12.13 4.40 15.37
C GLU A 27 -12.41 4.32 13.89
N ILE A 28 -11.51 3.66 13.19
CA ILE A 28 -11.62 3.28 11.78
C ILE A 28 -11.58 1.77 11.65
N GLU A 29 -12.17 1.28 10.59
CA GLU A 29 -12.08 -0.12 10.17
C GLU A 29 -11.30 -0.19 8.86
N LEU A 30 -10.27 -1.03 8.84
CA LEU A 30 -9.42 -1.28 7.68
C LEU A 30 -9.44 -2.77 7.37
N THR A 31 -9.84 -3.15 6.15
CA THR A 31 -9.83 -4.55 5.72
C THR A 31 -8.61 -4.84 4.86
N ILE A 32 -7.75 -5.74 5.35
CA ILE A 32 -6.57 -6.21 4.64
C ILE A 32 -6.93 -7.48 3.88
N PRO A 33 -6.68 -7.55 2.55
CA PRO A 33 -6.98 -8.73 1.74
C PRO A 33 -6.23 -9.99 2.20
N ALA A 34 -6.83 -11.17 1.94
CA ALA A 34 -6.30 -12.48 2.34
C ALA A 34 -4.85 -12.72 1.90
N ASP A 35 -4.48 -12.26 0.71
CA ASP A 35 -3.13 -12.42 0.15
C ASP A 35 -2.03 -11.76 0.99
N TYR A 36 -2.38 -10.76 1.81
CA TYR A 36 -1.46 -10.03 2.70
C TYR A 36 -1.53 -10.53 4.15
N ILE A 37 -2.58 -11.26 4.52
CA ILE A 37 -2.74 -11.83 5.87
C ILE A 37 -2.02 -13.17 5.97
N GLY A 38 -2.03 -13.97 4.90
CA GLY A 38 -1.46 -15.30 4.87
C GLY A 38 -2.26 -16.30 5.70
N GLU A 39 -1.64 -17.46 5.99
CA GLU A 39 -2.26 -18.49 6.83
C GLU A 39 -2.16 -18.08 8.30
N THR A 40 -3.29 -17.73 8.91
CA THR A 40 -3.39 -17.34 10.30
C THR A 40 -4.72 -17.80 10.91
N THR A 41 -4.83 -17.70 12.22
CA THR A 41 -6.03 -18.04 12.98
C THR A 41 -6.60 -16.82 13.69
N GLN A 42 -7.90 -16.86 14.01
CA GLN A 42 -8.52 -15.79 14.82
C GLN A 42 -7.84 -15.64 16.18
N GLU A 43 -7.29 -16.69 16.77
CA GLU A 43 -6.59 -16.64 18.05
C GLU A 43 -5.28 -15.82 17.93
N GLU A 44 -4.52 -16.02 16.86
CA GLU A 44 -3.29 -15.28 16.58
C GLU A 44 -3.58 -13.80 16.30
N LEU A 45 -4.63 -13.51 15.52
CA LEU A 45 -5.05 -12.14 15.24
C LEU A 45 -5.57 -11.42 16.51
N THR A 46 -6.24 -12.14 17.40
CA THR A 46 -6.68 -11.57 18.68
C THR A 46 -5.48 -11.23 19.56
N ALA A 47 -4.47 -12.11 19.62
CA ALA A 47 -3.24 -11.83 20.35
C ALA A 47 -2.47 -10.63 19.76
N ALA A 48 -2.40 -10.54 18.44
CA ALA A 48 -1.78 -9.41 17.75
C ALA A 48 -2.52 -8.09 18.06
N ALA A 49 -3.86 -8.09 18.06
CA ALA A 49 -4.64 -6.91 18.41
C ALA A 49 -4.37 -6.45 19.84
N GLU A 50 -4.22 -7.38 20.80
CA GLU A 50 -3.89 -7.07 22.19
C GLU A 50 -2.46 -6.48 22.32
N GLU A 51 -1.50 -7.02 21.57
CA GLU A 51 -0.11 -6.56 21.58
C GLU A 51 0.03 -5.15 21.03
N GLU A 52 -0.65 -4.86 19.90
CA GLU A 52 -0.63 -3.55 19.24
C GLU A 52 -1.60 -2.55 19.87
N GLY A 53 -2.48 -3.01 20.78
CA GLY A 53 -3.47 -2.17 21.44
C GLY A 53 -4.64 -1.77 20.54
N TYR A 54 -4.90 -2.51 19.45
CA TYR A 54 -6.05 -2.30 18.57
C TYR A 54 -7.34 -2.76 19.26
N SER A 55 -8.48 -2.18 18.88
CA SER A 55 -9.77 -2.56 19.42
C SER A 55 -10.15 -3.99 19.06
N SER A 56 -9.86 -4.41 17.83
CA SER A 56 -10.00 -5.80 17.37
C SER A 56 -9.29 -6.04 16.03
N ILE A 57 -8.99 -7.32 15.76
CA ILE A 57 -8.69 -7.84 14.42
C ILE A 57 -9.57 -9.06 14.21
N VAL A 58 -10.41 -9.04 13.18
CA VAL A 58 -11.39 -10.09 12.88
C VAL A 58 -11.02 -10.76 11.56
N LEU A 59 -10.80 -12.08 11.59
CA LEU A 59 -10.62 -12.90 10.40
C LEU A 59 -11.97 -13.11 9.71
N ASN A 60 -12.07 -12.73 8.45
CA ASN A 60 -13.29 -12.85 7.66
C ASN A 60 -13.36 -14.25 6.97
N GLU A 61 -14.55 -14.63 6.51
CA GLU A 61 -14.78 -15.91 5.86
C GLU A 61 -13.99 -16.10 4.54
N ASP A 62 -13.63 -15.00 3.88
CA ASP A 62 -12.83 -14.95 2.64
C ASP A 62 -11.31 -14.96 2.89
N GLY A 63 -10.88 -15.01 4.16
CA GLY A 63 -9.48 -15.00 4.56
C GLY A 63 -8.89 -13.59 4.73
N SER A 64 -9.62 -12.55 4.41
CA SER A 64 -9.21 -11.18 4.73
C SER A 64 -9.32 -10.92 6.24
N ALA A 65 -8.70 -9.86 6.74
CA ALA A 65 -8.85 -9.47 8.15
C ALA A 65 -9.25 -8.01 8.28
N THR A 66 -10.25 -7.75 9.14
CA THR A 66 -10.71 -6.39 9.45
C THR A 66 -10.09 -5.93 10.76
N TYR A 67 -9.32 -4.88 10.70
CA TYR A 67 -8.65 -4.20 11.81
C TYR A 67 -9.53 -3.04 12.26
N THR A 68 -9.81 -2.97 13.56
CA THR A 68 -10.47 -1.83 14.18
C THR A 68 -9.49 -1.14 15.11
N MET A 69 -9.19 0.12 14.83
CA MET A 69 -8.20 0.91 15.57
C MET A 69 -8.61 2.38 15.61
N THR A 70 -7.99 3.16 16.47
CA THR A 70 -8.21 4.61 16.50
C THR A 70 -7.51 5.27 15.30
N LYS A 71 -7.98 6.47 14.92
CA LYS A 71 -7.31 7.26 13.88
C LYS A 71 -5.85 7.56 14.22
N GLU A 72 -5.56 7.81 15.51
CA GLU A 72 -4.21 8.08 15.99
C GLU A 72 -3.30 6.87 15.76
N GLN A 73 -3.77 5.66 16.08
CA GLN A 73 -3.03 4.41 15.84
C GLN A 73 -2.80 4.16 14.34
N HIS A 74 -3.81 4.44 13.51
CA HIS A 74 -3.67 4.34 12.06
C HIS A 74 -2.65 5.33 11.49
N GLU A 75 -2.70 6.59 11.93
CA GLU A 75 -1.72 7.60 11.54
C GLU A 75 -0.31 7.24 12.00
N GLU A 76 -0.15 6.65 13.20
CA GLU A 76 1.13 6.17 13.71
C GLU A 76 1.65 5.00 12.87
N MET A 77 0.81 4.01 12.54
CA MET A 77 1.16 2.89 11.67
C MET A 77 1.63 3.39 10.29
N LEU A 78 0.88 4.28 9.65
CA LEU A 78 1.28 4.87 8.37
C LEU A 78 2.56 5.71 8.48
N GLY A 79 2.77 6.39 9.61
CA GLY A 79 3.99 7.13 9.91
C GLY A 79 5.22 6.21 9.99
N GLN A 80 5.07 5.04 10.62
CA GLN A 80 6.13 4.02 10.67
C GLN A 80 6.44 3.47 9.28
N MET A 81 5.42 3.11 8.50
CA MET A 81 5.60 2.64 7.11
C MET A 81 6.37 3.67 6.25
N ARG A 82 6.04 4.96 6.37
CA ARG A 82 6.76 6.03 5.65
C ARG A 82 8.22 6.11 6.11
N SER A 83 8.46 6.08 7.40
CA SER A 83 9.82 6.16 7.95
C SER A 83 10.69 4.97 7.52
N GLU A 84 10.10 3.77 7.45
CA GLU A 84 10.79 2.58 6.95
C GLU A 84 11.11 2.71 5.45
N MET A 85 10.17 3.21 4.65
CA MET A 85 10.39 3.44 3.22
C MET A 85 11.47 4.49 2.99
N ASP A 86 11.43 5.63 3.70
CA ASP A 86 12.46 6.66 3.61
C ASP A 86 13.84 6.08 3.92
N GLY A 87 13.95 5.22 4.94
CA GLY A 87 15.17 4.52 5.27
C GLY A 87 15.66 3.58 4.16
N VAL A 88 14.73 2.83 3.53
CA VAL A 88 15.06 1.94 2.39
C VAL A 88 15.51 2.76 1.18
N ILE A 89 14.86 3.88 0.87
CA ILE A 89 15.25 4.79 -0.21
C ILE A 89 16.66 5.34 0.04
N ASP A 90 16.94 5.82 1.25
CA ASP A 90 18.26 6.33 1.62
C ASP A 90 19.35 5.25 1.47
N GLU A 91 19.06 4.01 1.86
CA GLU A 91 19.97 2.87 1.68
C GLU A 91 20.21 2.55 0.19
N MET A 92 19.16 2.59 -0.64
CA MET A 92 19.28 2.36 -2.07
C MET A 92 20.18 3.42 -2.74
N ILE A 93 19.97 4.70 -2.44
CA ILE A 93 20.76 5.81 -3.00
C ILE A 93 22.24 5.70 -2.61
N GLN A 94 22.54 5.15 -1.44
CA GLN A 94 23.90 4.99 -0.93
C GLN A 94 24.53 3.64 -1.29
N SER A 95 23.77 2.73 -1.89
CA SER A 95 24.21 1.37 -2.18
C SER A 95 25.18 1.28 -3.37
N GLU A 96 26.20 0.43 -3.22
CA GLU A 96 27.06 0.06 -4.34
C GLU A 96 26.34 -0.78 -5.43
N GLU A 97 25.13 -1.29 -5.10
CA GLU A 97 24.29 -2.03 -6.04
C GLU A 97 23.66 -1.11 -7.10
N TYR A 98 23.44 0.15 -6.75
CA TYR A 98 22.87 1.18 -7.63
C TYR A 98 23.83 2.37 -7.82
N PRO A 99 25.02 2.18 -8.43
CA PRO A 99 26.09 3.19 -8.46
C PRO A 99 25.73 4.45 -9.26
N ASN A 100 24.70 4.38 -10.10
CA ASN A 100 24.24 5.48 -10.94
C ASN A 100 22.95 6.13 -10.42
N LEU A 101 22.34 5.56 -9.40
CA LEU A 101 21.18 6.14 -8.75
C LEU A 101 21.57 7.41 -8.01
N VAL A 102 20.81 8.49 -8.21
CA VAL A 102 21.11 9.81 -7.64
C VAL A 102 20.10 10.21 -6.59
N ASP A 103 18.81 10.01 -6.89
CA ASP A 103 17.71 10.43 -6.02
C ASP A 103 16.44 9.62 -6.32
N ILE A 104 15.56 9.51 -5.33
CA ILE A 104 14.22 8.95 -5.46
C ILE A 104 13.25 9.86 -4.72
N GLU A 105 12.39 10.53 -5.46
CA GLU A 105 11.28 11.34 -4.93
C GLU A 105 9.99 10.51 -4.92
N VAL A 106 9.20 10.63 -3.87
CA VAL A 106 7.94 9.91 -3.68
C VAL A 106 6.86 10.90 -3.26
N ASN A 107 5.64 10.76 -3.78
CA ASN A 107 4.50 11.55 -3.33
C ASN A 107 3.89 10.99 -2.02
N ASP A 108 3.01 11.78 -1.37
CA ASP A 108 2.49 11.50 -0.04
C ASP A 108 1.72 10.17 0.08
N ASN A 109 1.12 9.68 -1.01
CA ASN A 109 0.33 8.45 -1.05
C ASN A 109 1.04 7.28 -1.75
N TYR A 110 2.32 7.39 -2.06
CA TYR A 110 3.15 6.34 -2.69
C TYR A 110 2.61 5.82 -4.02
N SER A 111 1.88 6.65 -4.75
CA SER A 111 1.39 6.33 -6.10
C SER A 111 2.32 6.84 -7.22
N GLU A 112 3.29 7.69 -6.91
CA GLU A 112 4.24 8.25 -7.86
C GLU A 112 5.66 8.18 -7.30
N PHE A 113 6.56 7.50 -8.05
CA PHE A 113 7.98 7.39 -7.76
C PHE A 113 8.77 8.00 -8.91
N LYS A 114 9.69 8.90 -8.59
CA LYS A 114 10.52 9.60 -9.55
C LYS A 114 11.99 9.32 -9.25
N ILE A 115 12.64 8.58 -10.11
CA ILE A 115 13.98 8.07 -9.93
C ILE A 115 14.93 8.86 -10.82
N THR A 116 15.90 9.55 -10.23
CA THR A 116 16.95 10.25 -10.96
C THR A 116 18.18 9.37 -11.05
N THR A 117 18.65 9.12 -12.28
CA THR A 117 19.85 8.31 -12.58
C THR A 117 20.82 9.03 -13.50
N LYS A 118 22.11 8.64 -13.44
CA LYS A 118 23.17 9.07 -14.38
C LYS A 118 23.12 8.32 -15.71
N ASN A 119 22.38 7.23 -15.77
CA ASN A 119 22.26 6.40 -16.96
C ASN A 119 21.42 7.10 -18.05
N GLU A 120 21.69 6.77 -19.33
CA GLU A 120 20.85 7.22 -20.46
C GLU A 120 19.58 6.37 -20.59
N GLU A 121 19.58 5.15 -20.06
CA GLU A 121 18.45 4.23 -19.91
C GLU A 121 18.61 3.49 -18.58
N PRO A 122 17.52 3.13 -17.86
CA PRO A 122 17.60 2.35 -16.64
C PRO A 122 18.34 1.03 -16.90
N ASP A 123 19.33 0.71 -16.08
CA ASP A 123 20.00 -0.59 -16.16
C ASP A 123 19.12 -1.71 -15.57
N MET A 124 19.64 -2.95 -15.57
CA MET A 124 18.85 -4.10 -15.09
C MET A 124 18.50 -3.97 -13.59
N ALA A 125 19.43 -3.50 -12.76
CA ALA A 125 19.19 -3.33 -11.33
C ALA A 125 18.16 -2.23 -11.08
N GLU A 126 18.30 -1.08 -11.74
CA GLU A 126 17.33 0.02 -11.67
C GLU A 126 15.95 -0.39 -12.19
N SER A 127 15.87 -1.21 -13.23
CA SER A 127 14.59 -1.71 -13.77
C SER A 127 13.81 -2.57 -12.76
N PHE A 128 14.50 -3.29 -11.87
CA PHE A 128 13.85 -4.04 -10.79
C PHE A 128 13.22 -3.14 -9.73
N LEU A 129 13.70 -1.91 -9.56
CA LEU A 129 13.10 -0.94 -8.64
C LEU A 129 11.63 -0.65 -9.01
N THR A 130 11.30 -0.66 -10.30
CA THR A 130 9.92 -0.45 -10.77
C THR A 130 8.95 -1.43 -10.12
N ILE A 131 9.27 -2.72 -10.11
CA ILE A 131 8.42 -3.76 -9.50
C ILE A 131 8.35 -3.57 -7.98
N SER A 132 9.48 -3.24 -7.36
CA SER A 132 9.55 -3.00 -5.91
C SER A 132 8.65 -1.83 -5.51
N PHE A 133 8.67 -0.73 -6.25
CA PHE A 133 7.83 0.43 -5.97
C PHE A 133 6.34 0.19 -6.26
N TYR A 134 6.00 -0.63 -7.26
CA TYR A 134 4.63 -1.08 -7.45
C TYR A 134 4.11 -1.86 -6.24
N MET A 135 4.92 -2.75 -5.68
CA MET A 135 4.57 -3.49 -4.48
C MET A 135 4.41 -2.56 -3.28
N TYR A 136 5.33 -1.62 -3.08
CA TYR A 136 5.29 -0.67 -1.97
C TYR A 136 4.06 0.23 -2.03
N GLY A 137 3.82 0.86 -3.18
CA GLY A 137 2.66 1.72 -3.36
C GLY A 137 1.33 0.96 -3.18
N GLY A 138 1.27 -0.29 -3.68
CA GLY A 138 0.10 -1.15 -3.50
C GLY A 138 -0.14 -1.50 -2.03
N ILE A 139 0.90 -1.88 -1.30
CA ILE A 139 0.81 -2.18 0.14
C ILE A 139 0.41 -0.92 0.91
N TYR A 140 1.06 0.21 0.65
CA TYR A 140 0.71 1.47 1.32
C TYR A 140 -0.75 1.87 1.07
N GLY A 141 -1.24 1.74 -0.17
CA GLY A 141 -2.63 2.00 -0.52
C GLY A 141 -3.60 1.13 0.27
N ILE A 142 -3.33 -0.17 0.40
CA ILE A 142 -4.13 -1.09 1.21
C ILE A 142 -4.18 -0.62 2.67
N PHE A 143 -3.03 -0.31 3.27
CA PHE A 143 -2.94 0.08 4.67
C PHE A 143 -3.43 1.51 4.93
N SER A 144 -3.38 2.40 3.95
CA SER A 144 -3.98 3.74 4.05
C SER A 144 -5.51 3.71 3.95
N GLY A 145 -6.09 2.62 3.41
CA GLY A 145 -7.50 2.52 3.10
C GLY A 145 -7.90 3.31 1.85
N GLU A 146 -6.92 3.75 1.06
CA GLU A 146 -7.13 4.45 -0.21
C GLU A 146 -7.01 3.47 -1.38
N GLU A 147 -7.94 3.54 -2.33
CA GLU A 147 -7.80 2.79 -3.59
C GLU A 147 -6.70 3.44 -4.44
N VAL A 148 -5.60 2.72 -4.63
CA VAL A 148 -4.54 3.09 -5.57
C VAL A 148 -4.76 2.33 -6.87
N GLU A 149 -5.39 2.99 -7.84
CA GLU A 149 -5.69 2.40 -9.16
C GLU A 149 -4.43 2.19 -10.01
N ASN A 150 -3.43 3.03 -9.83
CA ASN A 150 -2.18 3.00 -10.58
C ASN A 150 -1.02 3.55 -9.76
N ILE A 151 0.13 2.91 -9.91
CA ILE A 151 1.39 3.38 -9.38
C ILE A 151 2.30 3.68 -10.57
N GLN A 152 2.80 4.91 -10.64
CA GLN A 152 3.67 5.37 -11.70
C GLN A 152 5.12 5.39 -11.21
N VAL A 153 6.03 4.85 -12.03
CA VAL A 153 7.47 4.95 -11.82
C VAL A 153 8.10 5.63 -13.02
N THR A 154 8.77 6.74 -12.78
CA THR A 154 9.40 7.57 -13.82
C THR A 154 10.90 7.65 -13.57
N PHE A 155 11.70 7.30 -14.57
CA PHE A 155 13.15 7.51 -14.55
C PHE A 155 13.53 8.80 -15.29
N ILE A 156 14.41 9.58 -14.69
CA ILE A 156 14.88 10.88 -15.20
C ILE A 156 16.40 10.85 -15.30
N ASN A 157 16.94 11.34 -16.40
CA ASN A 157 18.37 11.52 -16.55
C ASN A 157 18.85 12.77 -15.77
N GLU A 158 19.82 12.57 -14.87
CA GLU A 158 20.38 13.67 -14.03
C GLU A 158 20.92 14.84 -14.85
N ALA A 159 21.60 14.56 -15.95
CA ALA A 159 22.31 15.58 -16.71
C ALA A 159 21.39 16.46 -17.58
N THR A 160 20.28 15.89 -18.09
CA THR A 160 19.37 16.57 -19.02
C THR A 160 18.04 16.96 -18.38
N GLY A 161 17.62 16.24 -17.34
CA GLY A 161 16.27 16.34 -16.75
C GLY A 161 15.16 15.71 -17.60
N ASP A 162 15.53 15.00 -18.66
CA ASP A 162 14.57 14.32 -19.54
C ASP A 162 14.06 13.02 -18.89
N VAL A 163 12.79 12.72 -19.12
CA VAL A 163 12.21 11.40 -18.80
C VAL A 163 12.79 10.37 -19.78
N ILE A 164 13.44 9.35 -19.24
CA ILE A 164 14.06 8.27 -20.03
C ILE A 164 13.25 6.96 -19.98
N SER A 165 12.38 6.81 -18.99
CA SER A 165 11.42 5.69 -18.91
C SER A 165 10.26 6.08 -18.02
N GLU A 166 9.06 5.62 -18.37
CA GLU A 166 7.84 5.74 -17.57
C GLU A 166 7.10 4.40 -17.60
N SER A 167 6.66 3.95 -16.46
CA SER A 167 5.95 2.68 -16.30
C SER A 167 4.78 2.83 -15.33
N ASN A 168 3.70 2.09 -15.59
CA ASN A 168 2.46 2.14 -14.82
C ASN A 168 2.06 0.74 -14.35
N SER A 169 1.70 0.60 -13.08
CA SER A 169 1.30 -0.69 -12.52
C SER A 169 0.01 -1.24 -13.15
N SER A 170 -0.88 -0.35 -13.61
CA SER A 170 -2.12 -0.72 -14.33
C SER A 170 -1.87 -1.43 -15.67
N GLU A 171 -0.64 -1.36 -16.20
CA GLU A 171 -0.24 -2.04 -17.44
C GLU A 171 0.28 -3.47 -17.17
N LEU A 172 0.53 -3.83 -15.90
CA LEU A 172 0.92 -5.18 -15.53
C LEU A 172 -0.25 -6.16 -15.77
N GLY A 173 -0.08 -7.04 -16.75
CA GLY A 173 -1.08 -8.05 -17.10
C GLY A 173 -2.08 -7.63 -18.18
N ALA A 174 -1.90 -6.48 -18.83
CA ALA A 174 -2.64 -6.06 -20.00
C ALA A 174 -2.03 -6.68 -21.28
N GLU A 175 -2.06 -8.03 -21.43
CA GLU A 175 -1.79 -8.79 -22.67
C GLU A 175 -3.01 -9.61 -23.10
#